data_d38adf6b118b367963fda66c773abfdc
#
_entry.id   d38adf6b118b367963fda66c773abfdc
#
_cell.length_a   1.000
_cell.length_b   1.000
_cell.length_c   1.000
_cell.angle_alpha   90.00
_cell.angle_beta   90.00
_cell.angle_gamma   90.00
#
_symmetry.space_group_name_H-M   'P 1'
#
loop_
_entity.id
_entity.type
_entity.pdbx_description
1 polymer ?
#
loop_
_entity_poly.entity_id
_entity_poly.type
_entity_poly.pdbx_seq_one_letter_code
_entity_poly.pdbx_strand_id
1 'polypeptide(L)'
;LPYQNEVRVTSIPTINDEYYKQIFVLTQERLQVLLDNFKNKIDIVVIDEAQSISDEIRGMILQDCLDKISIQNPDAKYVFLAPGAEGFNDLADIIGIDTIHVEKTNLSPVVQNKIIIKVDPAKENNLQLSLLDNSNILSIGELTSTRGFANENTRLAAVALELGKDEGSLVYGTGAANAEDVAKQIASGLPLLENDSDLKE
;
A
#
# COMPACT_ATOMS: atom_id res chain seq x y z
N LEU A 1 -7.77 -27.35 -16.48
CA LEU A 1 -8.97 -26.51 -16.58
C LEU A 1 -9.32 -26.44 -18.09
N PRO A 2 -10.60 -26.62 -18.51
CA PRO A 2 -10.97 -26.64 -19.93
C PRO A 2 -10.79 -25.29 -20.67
N TYR A 3 -10.36 -24.23 -19.97
CA TYR A 3 -10.24 -22.86 -20.52
C TYR A 3 -8.80 -22.36 -20.64
N GLN A 4 -7.77 -23.22 -20.52
CA GLN A 4 -6.38 -22.78 -20.56
C GLN A 4 -5.94 -22.10 -21.87
N ASN A 5 -6.65 -22.36 -22.97
CA ASN A 5 -6.34 -21.76 -24.28
C ASN A 5 -7.23 -20.57 -24.64
N GLU A 6 -8.20 -20.19 -23.81
CA GLU A 6 -9.12 -19.09 -24.12
C GLU A 6 -8.78 -17.76 -23.46
N VAL A 7 -8.02 -17.79 -22.35
CA VAL A 7 -7.69 -16.61 -21.55
C VAL A 7 -6.19 -16.53 -21.34
N ARG A 8 -5.60 -15.42 -21.71
CA ARG A 8 -4.21 -15.08 -21.39
C ARG A 8 -4.15 -14.08 -20.23
N VAL A 9 -3.35 -14.36 -19.22
CA VAL A 9 -3.00 -13.41 -18.15
C VAL A 9 -1.53 -13.02 -18.32
N THR A 10 -1.23 -11.73 -18.38
CA THR A 10 0.13 -11.25 -18.65
C THR A 10 0.44 -9.91 -17.97
N SER A 11 1.70 -9.72 -17.60
CA SER A 11 2.25 -8.42 -17.15
C SER A 11 3.08 -7.71 -18.24
N ILE A 12 3.09 -8.27 -19.45
CA ILE A 12 3.80 -7.69 -20.59
C ILE A 12 2.79 -6.89 -21.43
N PRO A 13 3.07 -5.61 -21.77
CA PRO A 13 2.15 -4.75 -22.50
C PRO A 13 2.14 -5.05 -24.02
N THR A 14 1.87 -6.30 -24.37
CA THR A 14 1.78 -6.75 -25.76
C THR A 14 0.55 -7.62 -26.00
N ILE A 15 -0.16 -7.33 -27.08
CA ILE A 15 -1.29 -8.13 -27.53
C ILE A 15 -0.79 -9.44 -28.14
N ASN A 16 -1.56 -10.50 -27.96
CA ASN A 16 -1.38 -11.76 -28.66
C ASN A 16 -2.72 -12.21 -29.22
N ASP A 17 -2.87 -12.12 -30.54
CA ASP A 17 -4.12 -12.39 -31.26
C ASP A 17 -4.54 -13.88 -31.25
N GLU A 18 -3.69 -14.77 -30.72
CA GLU A 18 -4.02 -16.18 -30.53
C GLU A 18 -5.03 -16.42 -29.39
N TYR A 19 -5.23 -15.41 -28.53
CA TYR A 19 -6.12 -15.53 -27.37
C TYR A 19 -7.38 -14.68 -27.54
N TYR A 20 -8.51 -15.30 -27.31
CA TYR A 20 -9.81 -14.62 -27.40
C TYR A 20 -10.01 -13.59 -26.28
N LYS A 21 -9.52 -13.88 -25.08
CA LYS A 21 -9.58 -12.97 -23.93
C LYS A 21 -8.19 -12.76 -23.37
N GLN A 22 -7.89 -11.52 -23.02
CA GLN A 22 -6.61 -11.18 -22.40
C GLN A 22 -6.83 -10.33 -21.16
N ILE A 23 -6.14 -10.68 -20.09
CA ILE A 23 -6.11 -9.95 -18.83
C ILE A 23 -4.69 -9.41 -18.68
N PHE A 24 -4.58 -8.09 -18.65
CA PHE A 24 -3.31 -7.42 -18.44
C PHE A 24 -3.22 -6.96 -16.98
N VAL A 25 -2.15 -7.34 -16.28
CA VAL A 25 -1.83 -6.86 -14.94
C VAL A 25 -0.60 -5.97 -15.06
N LEU A 26 -0.81 -4.67 -15.10
CA LEU A 26 0.19 -3.69 -15.48
C LEU A 26 0.35 -2.60 -14.42
N THR A 27 1.54 -2.01 -14.34
CA THR A 27 1.70 -0.68 -13.73
C THR A 27 1.18 0.38 -14.70
N GLN A 28 0.93 1.60 -14.23
CA GLN A 28 0.45 2.69 -15.07
C GLN A 28 1.40 3.02 -16.23
N GLU A 29 2.72 2.92 -16.03
CA GLU A 29 3.71 3.15 -17.07
C GLU A 29 3.63 2.09 -18.19
N ARG A 30 3.42 0.82 -17.80
CA ARG A 30 3.23 -0.27 -18.77
C ARG A 30 1.89 -0.17 -19.48
N LEU A 31 0.85 0.29 -18.78
CA LEU A 31 -0.45 0.55 -19.39
C LEU A 31 -0.34 1.63 -20.46
N GLN A 32 0.39 2.72 -20.19
CA GLN A 32 0.65 3.77 -21.18
C GLN A 32 1.31 3.20 -22.44
N VAL A 33 2.34 2.36 -22.29
CA VAL A 33 3.00 1.69 -23.44
C VAL A 33 2.03 0.79 -24.21
N LEU A 34 1.14 0.06 -23.50
CA LEU A 34 0.12 -0.76 -24.15
C LEU A 34 -0.84 0.12 -24.97
N LEU A 35 -1.36 1.21 -24.40
CA LEU A 35 -2.37 2.08 -25.01
C LEU A 35 -1.86 2.82 -26.26
N ASP A 36 -0.58 3.13 -26.35
CA ASP A 36 0.00 3.79 -27.52
C ASP A 36 -0.21 3.01 -28.82
N ASN A 37 -0.35 1.68 -28.74
CA ASN A 37 -0.54 0.80 -29.89
C ASN A 37 -1.83 -0.04 -29.80
N PHE A 38 -2.66 0.20 -28.79
CA PHE A 38 -3.83 -0.60 -28.52
C PHE A 38 -5.03 -0.13 -29.35
N LYS A 39 -5.56 -1.03 -30.20
CA LYS A 39 -6.75 -0.78 -31.04
C LYS A 39 -7.93 -1.68 -30.68
N ASN A 40 -7.74 -2.57 -29.71
CA ASN A 40 -8.75 -3.54 -29.34
C ASN A 40 -9.71 -2.95 -28.30
N LYS A 41 -10.87 -3.57 -28.15
CA LYS A 41 -11.84 -3.16 -27.15
C LYS A 41 -11.37 -3.53 -25.74
N ILE A 42 -11.50 -2.58 -24.80
CA ILE A 42 -11.37 -2.80 -23.39
C ILE A 42 -12.77 -2.90 -22.79
N ASP A 43 -13.07 -4.02 -22.13
CA ASP A 43 -14.38 -4.23 -21.54
C ASP A 43 -14.40 -3.81 -20.06
N ILE A 44 -13.31 -4.06 -19.33
CA ILE A 44 -13.23 -3.79 -17.89
C ILE A 44 -11.83 -3.25 -17.55
N VAL A 45 -11.81 -2.22 -16.73
CA VAL A 45 -10.59 -1.66 -16.12
C VAL A 45 -10.71 -1.78 -14.60
N VAL A 46 -9.75 -2.43 -13.96
CA VAL A 46 -9.67 -2.54 -12.50
C VAL A 46 -8.45 -1.75 -12.04
N ILE A 47 -8.67 -0.79 -11.17
CA ILE A 47 -7.62 0.05 -10.58
C ILE A 47 -7.48 -0.31 -9.11
N ASP A 48 -6.37 -0.95 -8.78
CA ASP A 48 -5.99 -1.21 -7.39
C ASP A 48 -5.24 -0.01 -6.80
N GLU A 49 -5.39 0.21 -5.49
CA GLU A 49 -4.83 1.37 -4.80
C GLU A 49 -5.22 2.70 -5.50
N ALA A 50 -6.51 2.83 -5.82
CA ALA A 50 -7.03 3.94 -6.64
C ALA A 50 -6.81 5.33 -6.00
N GLN A 51 -6.56 5.42 -4.68
CA GLN A 51 -6.17 6.67 -4.02
C GLN A 51 -4.84 7.23 -4.55
N SER A 52 -4.01 6.40 -5.20
CA SER A 52 -2.74 6.82 -5.82
C SER A 52 -2.92 7.78 -7.00
N ILE A 53 -4.14 7.97 -7.48
CA ILE A 53 -4.45 8.99 -8.51
C ILE A 53 -4.17 10.42 -8.00
N SER A 54 -4.15 10.62 -6.69
CA SER A 54 -3.78 11.89 -6.06
C SER A 54 -2.26 12.11 -5.97
N ASP A 55 -1.44 11.13 -6.32
CA ASP A 55 0.02 11.25 -6.34
C ASP A 55 0.46 12.14 -7.52
N GLU A 56 1.38 13.08 -7.28
CA GLU A 56 1.73 14.12 -8.26
C GLU A 56 2.14 13.57 -9.64
N ILE A 57 3.09 12.66 -9.72
CA ILE A 57 3.61 12.16 -11.00
C ILE A 57 2.85 10.90 -11.46
N ARG A 58 2.68 9.95 -10.56
CA ARG A 58 2.02 8.68 -10.88
C ARG A 58 0.55 8.87 -11.17
N GLY A 59 -0.10 9.75 -10.40
CA GLY A 59 -1.49 10.10 -10.61
C GLY A 59 -1.75 10.68 -12.00
N MET A 60 -0.89 11.58 -12.48
CA MET A 60 -1.01 12.14 -13.83
C MET A 60 -0.91 11.08 -14.94
N ILE A 61 0.01 10.12 -14.81
CA ILE A 61 0.13 9.03 -15.80
C ILE A 61 -1.12 8.16 -15.80
N LEU A 62 -1.62 7.80 -14.61
CA LEU A 62 -2.85 7.02 -14.48
C LEU A 62 -4.03 7.76 -15.07
N GLN A 63 -4.19 9.04 -14.78
CA GLN A 63 -5.26 9.88 -15.32
C GLN A 63 -5.20 9.94 -16.85
N ASP A 64 -4.04 10.21 -17.46
CA ASP A 64 -3.85 10.20 -18.92
C ASP A 64 -4.26 8.85 -19.56
N CYS A 65 -3.92 7.74 -18.88
CA CYS A 65 -4.33 6.42 -19.32
C CYS A 65 -5.85 6.23 -19.27
N LEU A 66 -6.49 6.66 -18.19
CA LEU A 66 -7.94 6.53 -18.00
C LEU A 66 -8.69 7.40 -19.00
N ASP A 67 -8.23 8.62 -19.26
CA ASP A 67 -8.80 9.53 -20.27
C ASP A 67 -8.72 8.90 -21.67
N LYS A 68 -7.56 8.33 -22.03
CA LYS A 68 -7.39 7.62 -23.31
C LYS A 68 -8.35 6.43 -23.43
N ILE A 69 -8.50 5.65 -22.35
CA ILE A 69 -9.42 4.50 -22.35
C ILE A 69 -10.86 4.97 -22.48
N SER A 70 -11.29 5.98 -21.74
CA SER A 70 -12.66 6.48 -21.78
C SER A 70 -13.05 7.00 -23.17
N ILE A 71 -12.14 7.68 -23.84
CA ILE A 71 -12.36 8.18 -25.22
C ILE A 71 -12.42 7.03 -26.22
N GLN A 72 -11.53 6.05 -26.11
CA GLN A 72 -11.43 4.95 -27.06
C GLN A 72 -12.45 3.83 -26.79
N ASN A 73 -12.88 3.67 -25.55
CA ASN A 73 -13.77 2.60 -25.08
C ASN A 73 -14.85 3.16 -24.15
N PRO A 74 -15.81 3.94 -24.66
CA PRO A 74 -16.84 4.61 -23.86
C PRO A 74 -17.75 3.64 -23.07
N ASP A 75 -17.83 2.38 -23.51
CA ASP A 75 -18.61 1.32 -22.85
C ASP A 75 -17.80 0.54 -21.79
N ALA A 76 -16.51 0.87 -21.58
CA ALA A 76 -15.67 0.18 -20.60
C ALA A 76 -16.23 0.37 -19.19
N LYS A 77 -16.19 -0.70 -18.39
CA LYS A 77 -16.57 -0.67 -16.98
C LYS A 77 -15.34 -0.43 -16.13
N TYR A 78 -15.48 0.42 -15.12
CA TYR A 78 -14.38 0.74 -14.19
C TYR A 78 -14.70 0.20 -12.81
N VAL A 79 -13.68 -0.40 -12.17
CA VAL A 79 -13.72 -0.87 -10.78
C VAL A 79 -12.54 -0.25 -10.05
N PHE A 80 -12.82 0.54 -9.03
CA PHE A 80 -11.82 1.18 -8.19
C PHE A 80 -11.75 0.48 -6.85
N LEU A 81 -10.55 0.04 -6.46
CA LEU A 81 -10.29 -0.58 -5.18
C LEU A 81 -9.38 0.36 -4.39
N ALA A 82 -9.84 0.81 -3.23
CA ALA A 82 -9.05 1.70 -2.39
C ALA A 82 -9.36 1.48 -0.90
N PRO A 83 -8.38 1.09 -0.08
CA PRO A 83 -8.58 0.91 1.34
C PRO A 83 -8.81 2.25 2.03
N GLY A 84 -9.96 2.40 2.70
CA GLY A 84 -10.26 3.56 3.53
C GLY A 84 -10.37 4.91 2.80
N ALA A 85 -10.48 4.90 1.47
CA ALA A 85 -10.58 6.13 0.70
C ALA A 85 -11.98 6.75 0.78
N GLU A 86 -11.99 8.08 0.84
CA GLU A 86 -13.15 8.93 0.62
C GLU A 86 -12.92 9.72 -0.68
N GLY A 87 -13.99 10.20 -1.34
CA GLY A 87 -13.86 11.03 -2.54
C GLY A 87 -13.92 10.28 -3.87
N PHE A 88 -14.50 9.09 -3.92
CA PHE A 88 -14.70 8.38 -5.20
C PHE A 88 -15.54 9.14 -6.22
N ASN A 89 -16.37 10.09 -5.80
CA ASN A 89 -17.13 10.93 -6.72
C ASN A 89 -16.18 11.82 -7.55
N ASP A 90 -15.09 12.31 -6.96
CA ASP A 90 -14.10 13.11 -7.67
C ASP A 90 -13.39 12.28 -8.76
N LEU A 91 -13.21 10.96 -8.53
CA LEU A 91 -12.67 10.03 -9.53
C LEU A 91 -13.63 9.81 -10.70
N ALA A 92 -14.95 9.72 -10.43
CA ALA A 92 -15.96 9.59 -11.45
C ALA A 92 -16.01 10.84 -12.34
N ASP A 93 -15.92 12.01 -11.75
CA ASP A 93 -15.90 13.29 -12.46
C ASP A 93 -14.65 13.43 -13.36
N ILE A 94 -13.49 13.00 -12.87
CA ILE A 94 -12.23 13.01 -13.63
C ILE A 94 -12.34 12.17 -14.92
N ILE A 95 -13.03 11.03 -14.86
CA ILE A 95 -13.13 10.07 -15.99
C ILE A 95 -14.41 10.32 -16.84
N GLY A 96 -15.26 11.26 -16.40
CA GLY A 96 -16.52 11.56 -17.07
C GLY A 96 -17.57 10.47 -16.93
N ILE A 97 -17.62 9.77 -15.78
CA ILE A 97 -18.60 8.74 -15.47
C ILE A 97 -19.74 9.36 -14.67
N ASP A 98 -20.95 9.36 -15.24
CA ASP A 98 -22.14 9.97 -14.63
C ASP A 98 -22.68 9.22 -13.41
N THR A 99 -22.39 7.94 -13.27
CA THR A 99 -22.95 7.09 -12.20
C THR A 99 -21.89 6.18 -11.60
N ILE A 100 -21.64 6.36 -10.30
CA ILE A 100 -20.78 5.51 -9.51
C ILE A 100 -21.60 4.75 -8.46
N HIS A 101 -21.31 3.46 -8.31
CA HIS A 101 -21.84 2.64 -7.22
C HIS A 101 -20.72 2.39 -6.21
N VAL A 102 -20.91 2.82 -4.97
CA VAL A 102 -19.90 2.70 -3.91
C VAL A 102 -20.32 1.67 -2.90
N GLU A 103 -19.51 0.62 -2.75
CA GLU A 103 -19.66 -0.35 -1.67
C GLU A 103 -18.54 -0.15 -0.65
N LYS A 104 -18.92 -0.05 0.62
CA LYS A 104 -17.96 0.07 1.74
C LYS A 104 -18.06 -1.15 2.61
N THR A 105 -16.92 -1.75 2.94
CA THR A 105 -16.83 -2.79 3.96
C THR A 105 -15.89 -2.35 5.07
N ASN A 106 -16.31 -2.58 6.30
CA ASN A 106 -15.47 -2.37 7.48
C ASN A 106 -14.82 -3.69 7.96
N LEU A 107 -15.03 -4.77 7.19
CA LEU A 107 -14.47 -6.07 7.52
C LEU A 107 -13.01 -6.11 7.04
N SER A 108 -12.08 -6.04 7.98
CA SER A 108 -10.68 -6.34 7.68
C SER A 108 -10.50 -7.86 7.64
N PRO A 109 -9.83 -8.41 6.61
CA PRO A 109 -9.50 -9.83 6.56
C PRO A 109 -8.49 -10.24 7.64
N VAL A 110 -7.83 -9.27 8.26
CA VAL A 110 -6.84 -9.45 9.33
C VAL A 110 -7.25 -8.63 10.54
N VAL A 111 -7.16 -9.23 11.73
CA VAL A 111 -7.35 -8.49 12.99
C VAL A 111 -6.21 -7.47 13.10
N GLN A 112 -6.56 -6.19 13.16
CA GLN A 112 -5.61 -5.09 13.30
C GLN A 112 -5.81 -4.42 14.66
N ASN A 113 -4.79 -4.44 15.49
CA ASN A 113 -4.70 -3.61 16.67
C ASN A 113 -3.92 -2.33 16.36
N LYS A 114 -4.58 -1.19 16.42
CA LYS A 114 -3.92 0.12 16.20
C LYS A 114 -3.46 0.65 17.55
N ILE A 115 -2.15 0.65 17.77
CA ILE A 115 -1.55 1.13 19.02
C ILE A 115 -0.93 2.51 18.79
N ILE A 116 -1.34 3.47 19.58
CA ILE A 116 -0.74 4.80 19.63
C ILE A 116 0.31 4.79 20.73
N ILE A 117 1.55 5.15 20.37
CA ILE A 117 2.66 5.20 21.30
C ILE A 117 3.06 6.67 21.48
N LYS A 118 3.02 7.15 22.72
CA LYS A 118 3.45 8.48 23.10
C LYS A 118 4.68 8.40 24.00
N VAL A 119 5.66 9.26 23.73
CA VAL A 119 6.80 9.46 24.63
C VAL A 119 6.43 10.53 25.64
N ASP A 120 6.61 10.25 26.92
CA ASP A 120 6.44 11.23 27.98
C ASP A 120 7.71 12.10 28.08
N PRO A 121 7.65 13.40 27.77
CA PRO A 121 8.83 14.27 27.83
C PRO A 121 9.36 14.48 29.26
N ALA A 122 8.52 14.24 30.28
CA ALA A 122 8.90 14.38 31.69
C ALA A 122 9.52 13.10 32.28
N LYS A 123 9.38 11.98 31.60
CA LYS A 123 9.92 10.68 32.01
C LYS A 123 10.82 10.15 30.91
N GLU A 124 12.12 10.27 31.08
CA GLU A 124 13.07 9.68 30.13
C GLU A 124 12.78 8.19 29.93
N ASN A 125 12.75 7.77 28.66
CA ASN A 125 12.56 6.38 28.25
C ASN A 125 11.18 5.76 28.54
N ASN A 126 10.17 6.52 28.89
CA ASN A 126 8.82 6.01 29.11
C ASN A 126 7.95 6.14 27.86
N LEU A 127 7.34 5.03 27.45
CA LEU A 127 6.39 4.92 26.35
C LEU A 127 4.99 4.66 26.91
N GLN A 128 4.06 5.56 26.65
CA GLN A 128 2.64 5.35 26.97
C GLN A 128 1.97 4.68 25.79
N LEU A 129 1.33 3.54 26.04
CA LEU A 129 0.65 2.75 25.03
C LEU A 129 -0.87 2.90 25.16
N SER A 130 -1.51 3.18 24.04
CA SER A 130 -2.97 3.30 23.95
C SER A 130 -3.48 2.53 22.74
N LEU A 131 -4.54 1.78 22.91
CA LEU A 131 -5.28 1.10 21.85
C LEU A 131 -6.27 2.10 21.23
N LEU A 132 -6.26 2.21 19.91
CA LEU A 132 -7.29 2.92 19.17
C LEU A 132 -8.37 1.91 18.75
N ASP A 133 -9.52 1.99 19.41
CA ASP A 133 -10.72 1.21 19.09
C ASP A 133 -11.78 2.14 18.49
N ASN A 134 -11.96 2.05 17.18
CA ASN A 134 -12.81 2.97 16.39
C ASN A 134 -12.41 4.45 16.63
N SER A 135 -13.18 5.19 17.39
CA SER A 135 -12.88 6.59 17.76
C SER A 135 -12.44 6.75 19.22
N ASN A 136 -12.33 5.67 19.96
CA ASN A 136 -11.96 5.69 21.38
C ASN A 136 -10.47 5.36 21.55
N ILE A 137 -9.81 6.11 22.44
CA ILE A 137 -8.41 5.87 22.81
C ILE A 137 -8.41 5.29 24.24
N LEU A 138 -8.03 4.03 24.34
CA LEU A 138 -7.99 3.30 25.61
C LEU A 138 -6.53 3.15 26.04
N SER A 139 -6.15 3.65 27.20
CA SER A 139 -4.82 3.39 27.76
C SER A 139 -4.67 1.91 28.09
N ILE A 140 -3.62 1.27 27.58
CA ILE A 140 -3.32 -0.15 27.78
C ILE A 140 -2.09 -0.38 28.64
N GLY A 141 -1.29 0.66 28.90
CA GLY A 141 -0.16 0.57 29.80
C GLY A 141 0.99 1.51 29.47
N GLU A 142 2.08 1.30 30.16
CA GLU A 142 3.35 2.00 29.97
C GLU A 142 4.49 0.97 29.82
N LEU A 143 5.48 1.31 29.00
CA LEU A 143 6.69 0.53 28.79
C LEU A 143 7.91 1.44 29.00
N THR A 144 8.89 0.97 29.75
CA THR A 144 10.15 1.69 29.89
C THR A 144 11.16 1.09 28.94
N SER A 145 11.62 1.90 27.98
CA SER A 145 12.69 1.49 27.06
C SER A 145 14.05 1.56 27.74
N THR A 146 14.90 0.62 27.42
CA THR A 146 16.32 0.66 27.80
C THR A 146 17.13 1.63 26.96
N ARG A 147 16.52 2.24 25.93
CA ARG A 147 17.14 3.12 24.93
C ARG A 147 16.64 4.54 25.07
N GLY A 148 17.53 5.49 24.81
CA GLY A 148 17.16 6.91 24.80
C GLY A 148 16.35 7.32 23.57
N PHE A 149 15.61 8.43 23.70
CA PHE A 149 14.73 9.00 22.67
C PHE A 149 15.23 10.36 22.18
N ALA A 150 16.51 10.44 21.79
CA ALA A 150 17.16 11.71 21.47
C ALA A 150 16.50 12.43 20.27
N ASN A 151 16.01 11.68 19.28
CA ASN A 151 15.33 12.20 18.10
C ASN A 151 14.27 11.22 17.61
N GLU A 152 13.59 11.57 16.51
CA GLU A 152 12.51 10.76 15.94
C GLU A 152 12.99 9.36 15.51
N ASN A 153 14.16 9.26 14.86
CA ASN A 153 14.72 8.01 14.40
C ASN A 153 15.08 7.07 15.55
N THR A 154 15.69 7.61 16.62
CA THR A 154 15.99 6.81 17.82
C THR A 154 14.73 6.34 18.53
N ARG A 155 13.66 7.14 18.54
CA ARG A 155 12.37 6.74 19.09
C ARG A 155 11.73 5.62 18.27
N LEU A 156 11.73 5.75 16.93
CA LEU A 156 11.18 4.74 16.04
C LEU A 156 11.94 3.41 16.16
N ALA A 157 13.28 3.46 16.18
CA ALA A 157 14.12 2.29 16.38
C ALA A 157 13.91 1.64 17.76
N ALA A 158 13.78 2.44 18.82
CA ALA A 158 13.52 1.93 20.17
C ALA A 158 12.17 1.22 20.25
N VAL A 159 11.11 1.81 19.67
CA VAL A 159 9.78 1.19 19.61
C VAL A 159 9.82 -0.13 18.84
N ALA A 160 10.50 -0.17 17.68
CA ALA A 160 10.64 -1.38 16.88
C ALA A 160 11.35 -2.50 17.64
N LEU A 161 12.40 -2.17 18.40
CA LEU A 161 13.15 -3.15 19.18
C LEU A 161 12.41 -3.63 20.42
N GLU A 162 11.68 -2.75 21.11
CA GLU A 162 10.98 -3.13 22.34
C GLU A 162 9.68 -3.94 22.05
N LEU A 163 9.01 -3.65 20.95
CA LEU A 163 7.72 -4.25 20.64
C LEU A 163 7.75 -5.25 19.48
N GLY A 164 8.79 -5.24 18.65
CA GLY A 164 8.83 -6.00 17.42
C GLY A 164 10.00 -6.96 17.24
N LYS A 165 10.93 -7.05 18.20
CA LYS A 165 12.18 -7.85 18.05
C LYS A 165 11.95 -9.35 17.94
N ASP A 166 10.85 -9.86 18.51
CA ASP A 166 10.55 -11.28 18.58
C ASP A 166 9.56 -11.72 17.49
N GLU A 167 9.15 -10.79 16.60
CA GLU A 167 8.15 -10.99 15.56
C GLU A 167 8.60 -10.37 14.24
N GLY A 168 7.98 -10.76 13.13
CA GLY A 168 8.19 -10.10 11.83
C GLY A 168 7.67 -8.67 11.86
N SER A 169 8.57 -7.67 11.80
CA SER A 169 8.23 -6.26 11.90
C SER A 169 8.56 -5.49 10.63
N LEU A 170 7.62 -4.66 10.17
CA LEU A 170 7.82 -3.69 9.10
C LEU A 170 7.87 -2.28 9.71
N VAL A 171 9.00 -1.60 9.57
CA VAL A 171 9.19 -0.24 10.07
C VAL A 171 9.20 0.73 8.89
N TYR A 172 8.27 1.69 8.90
CA TYR A 172 8.14 2.69 7.85
C TYR A 172 8.91 3.97 8.20
N GLY A 173 9.78 4.40 7.31
CA GLY A 173 10.49 5.68 7.38
C GLY A 173 9.97 6.69 6.34
N THR A 174 10.09 7.98 6.63
CA THR A 174 9.60 9.08 5.79
C THR A 174 10.39 9.30 4.48
N GLY A 175 11.42 8.51 4.24
CA GLY A 175 12.24 8.56 3.02
C GLY A 175 13.44 7.63 3.12
N ALA A 176 14.15 7.43 2.01
CA ALA A 176 15.23 6.45 1.92
C ALA A 176 16.35 6.67 2.97
N ALA A 177 16.81 7.91 3.14
CA ALA A 177 17.84 8.23 4.13
C ALA A 177 17.38 8.01 5.58
N ASN A 178 16.11 8.35 5.88
CA ASN A 178 15.53 8.11 7.19
C ASN A 178 15.36 6.61 7.45
N ALA A 179 14.86 5.86 6.48
CA ALA A 179 14.71 4.41 6.59
C ALA A 179 16.07 3.70 6.80
N GLU A 180 17.13 4.15 6.11
CA GLU A 180 18.48 3.62 6.26
C GLU A 180 19.04 3.89 7.66
N ASP A 181 18.88 5.11 8.20
CA ASP A 181 19.34 5.47 9.53
C ASP A 181 18.60 4.66 10.61
N VAL A 182 17.28 4.54 10.52
CA VAL A 182 16.48 3.73 11.44
C VAL A 182 16.89 2.26 11.37
N ALA A 183 17.10 1.71 10.17
CA ALA A 183 17.54 0.32 9.99
C ALA A 183 18.89 0.06 10.64
N LYS A 184 19.88 0.98 10.50
CA LYS A 184 21.18 0.88 11.18
C LYS A 184 21.03 0.88 12.69
N GLN A 185 20.17 1.72 13.23
CA GLN A 185 19.93 1.79 14.68
C GLN A 185 19.25 0.51 15.20
N ILE A 186 18.27 -0.05 14.45
CA ILE A 186 17.64 -1.34 14.78
C ILE A 186 18.70 -2.44 14.73
N ALA A 187 19.49 -2.54 13.67
CA ALA A 187 20.52 -3.56 13.52
C ALA A 187 21.55 -3.54 14.65
N SER A 188 21.96 -2.33 15.09
CA SER A 188 22.88 -2.18 16.24
C SER A 188 22.26 -2.60 17.57
N GLY A 189 20.95 -2.73 17.62
CA GLY A 189 20.19 -3.08 18.81
C GLY A 189 19.77 -4.54 18.91
N LEU A 190 19.85 -5.26 17.82
CA LEU A 190 19.56 -6.69 17.81
C LEU A 190 20.75 -7.48 18.37
N PRO A 191 20.52 -8.63 19.03
CA PRO A 191 21.59 -9.52 19.42
C PRO A 191 22.36 -10.00 18.18
N LEU A 192 23.66 -10.21 18.32
CA LEU A 192 24.44 -10.85 17.27
C LEU A 192 23.97 -12.30 17.11
N LEU A 193 23.69 -12.71 15.87
CA LEU A 193 23.41 -14.11 15.58
C LEU A 193 24.68 -14.93 15.83
N GLU A 194 24.60 -15.93 16.69
CA GLU A 194 25.75 -16.76 17.07
C GLU A 194 26.07 -17.83 16.02
N ASN A 195 25.10 -18.19 15.14
CA ASN A 195 25.27 -19.21 14.11
C ASN A 195 24.47 -18.91 12.83
N ASP A 196 25.02 -19.30 11.68
CA ASP A 196 24.35 -19.22 10.36
C ASP A 196 23.06 -20.05 10.25
N SER A 197 22.77 -20.93 11.20
CA SER A 197 21.54 -21.72 11.27
C SER A 197 20.31 -20.84 11.59
N ASP A 198 20.51 -19.72 12.28
CA ASP A 198 19.44 -18.81 12.71
C ASP A 198 18.93 -17.92 11.55
N LEU A 199 19.63 -17.95 10.39
CA LEU A 199 19.25 -17.21 9.18
C LEU A 199 18.31 -17.99 8.25
N LYS A 200 17.89 -19.21 8.61
CA LYS A 200 17.13 -20.11 7.73
C LYS A 200 15.67 -20.32 8.10
N GLU A 201 15.17 -19.64 9.10
CA GLU A 201 13.76 -19.49 9.44
C GLU A 201 13.31 -18.08 9.09
#